data_778b78233bd4a1159ea0589783ac8242
#
_entry.id   778b78233bd4a1159ea0589783ac8242
#
_cell.length_a   1.000
_cell.length_b   1.000
_cell.length_c   1.000
_cell.angle_alpha   90.00
_cell.angle_beta   90.00
_cell.angle_gamma   90.00
#
_symmetry.space_group_name_H-M   'P 1'
#
loop_
_entity.id
_entity.type
_entity.pdbx_description
1 polymer ?
#
loop_
_entity_poly.entity_id
_entity_poly.type
_entity_poly.pdbx_seq_one_letter_code
_entity_poly.pdbx_strand_id
1 'polypeptide(L)'
;MGAEAFYDEYIAPALTDFISRRFEGVCRDYFSLQVRSGKMKGVRNIGSYYYDDPIYRKNGEFDVALEFADGYEIYEAKYYAQPMTLDEIHREVQQVEEIKELTVKQIGFIAINGFAERKEPYLYLDGNDIFANE
;
A
#
# COMPACT_ATOMS: atom_id res chain seq x y z
N MET A 1 3.82 36.05 -7.61
CA MET A 1 4.19 34.65 -7.95
C MET A 1 3.64 34.31 -9.32
N GLY A 2 4.45 33.75 -10.19
CA GLY A 2 3.99 33.31 -11.52
C GLY A 2 3.10 32.08 -11.44
N ALA A 3 2.31 31.84 -12.50
CA ALA A 3 1.39 30.72 -12.56
C ALA A 3 2.12 29.37 -12.43
N GLU A 4 3.32 29.24 -13.01
CA GLU A 4 4.11 28.02 -12.94
C GLU A 4 4.59 27.74 -11.51
N ALA A 5 5.07 28.76 -10.82
CA ALA A 5 5.51 28.63 -9.42
C ALA A 5 4.34 28.30 -8.50
N PHE A 6 3.17 28.88 -8.73
CA PHE A 6 1.96 28.55 -7.98
C PHE A 6 1.57 27.07 -8.16
N TYR A 7 1.61 26.57 -9.39
CA TYR A 7 1.31 25.18 -9.68
C TYR A 7 2.27 24.24 -8.94
N ASP A 8 3.59 24.50 -9.04
CA ASP A 8 4.61 23.63 -8.46
C ASP A 8 4.53 23.63 -6.92
N GLU A 9 4.22 24.76 -6.31
CA GLU A 9 4.22 24.89 -4.85
C GLU A 9 2.93 24.41 -4.20
N TYR A 10 1.78 24.60 -4.83
CA TYR A 10 0.48 24.37 -4.21
C TYR A 10 -0.36 23.27 -4.90
N ILE A 11 -0.36 23.24 -6.22
CA ILE A 11 -1.26 22.35 -6.96
C ILE A 11 -0.63 20.98 -7.19
N ALA A 12 0.63 20.92 -7.61
CA ALA A 12 1.28 19.64 -7.91
C ALA A 12 1.37 18.71 -6.69
N PRO A 13 1.75 19.19 -5.48
CA PRO A 13 1.74 18.32 -4.30
C PRO A 13 0.34 17.84 -3.92
N ALA A 14 -0.67 18.69 -4.02
CA ALA A 14 -2.05 18.32 -3.72
C ALA A 14 -2.57 17.30 -4.72
N LEU A 15 -2.25 17.45 -6.00
CA LEU A 15 -2.64 16.51 -7.05
C LEU A 15 -1.96 15.16 -6.85
N THR A 16 -0.68 15.15 -6.49
CA THR A 16 0.08 13.93 -6.22
C THR A 16 -0.54 13.16 -5.05
N ASP A 17 -0.88 13.86 -3.97
CA ASP A 17 -1.55 13.26 -2.81
C ASP A 17 -2.91 12.66 -3.20
N PHE A 18 -3.69 13.39 -3.98
CA PHE A 18 -4.99 12.93 -4.47
C PHE A 18 -4.86 11.65 -5.30
N ILE A 19 -3.91 11.62 -6.24
CA ILE A 19 -3.69 10.45 -7.11
C ILE A 19 -3.24 9.25 -6.27
N SER A 20 -2.34 9.46 -5.31
CA SER A 20 -1.85 8.40 -4.43
C SER A 20 -2.99 7.78 -3.62
N ARG A 21 -3.88 8.59 -3.06
CA ARG A 21 -5.04 8.11 -2.31
C ARG A 21 -6.03 7.35 -3.19
N ARG A 22 -6.23 7.84 -4.42
CA ARG A 22 -7.07 7.14 -5.39
C ARG A 22 -6.48 5.78 -5.74
N PHE A 23 -5.15 5.70 -5.91
CA PHE A 23 -4.48 4.44 -6.19
C PHE A 23 -4.65 3.45 -5.02
N GLU A 24 -4.52 3.90 -3.79
CA GLU A 24 -4.77 3.06 -2.61
C GLU A 24 -6.17 2.46 -2.64
N GLY A 25 -7.17 3.27 -3.00
CA GLY A 25 -8.56 2.82 -3.16
C GLY A 25 -8.70 1.77 -4.26
N VAL A 26 -8.05 1.98 -5.38
CA VAL A 26 -8.03 1.02 -6.50
C VAL A 26 -7.42 -0.31 -6.05
N CYS A 27 -6.36 -0.27 -5.25
CA CYS A 27 -5.74 -1.48 -4.71
C CYS A 27 -6.69 -2.24 -3.79
N ARG A 28 -7.41 -1.55 -2.91
CA ARG A 28 -8.43 -2.19 -2.07
C ARG A 28 -9.55 -2.80 -2.91
N ASP A 29 -9.99 -2.11 -3.95
CA ASP A 29 -11.01 -2.61 -4.89
C ASP A 29 -10.52 -3.87 -5.62
N TYR A 30 -9.24 -3.91 -5.98
CA TYR A 30 -8.64 -5.10 -6.58
C TYR A 30 -8.83 -6.31 -5.68
N PHE A 31 -8.50 -6.20 -4.40
CA PHE A 31 -8.68 -7.32 -3.45
C PHE A 31 -10.15 -7.68 -3.25
N SER A 32 -11.03 -6.68 -3.21
CA SER A 32 -12.47 -6.93 -3.12
C SER A 32 -12.96 -7.76 -4.31
N LEU A 33 -12.45 -7.47 -5.51
CA LEU A 33 -12.78 -8.22 -6.71
C LEU A 33 -12.22 -9.65 -6.64
N GLN A 34 -11.00 -9.83 -6.13
CA GLN A 34 -10.42 -11.16 -5.95
C GLN A 34 -11.26 -12.02 -5.01
N VAL A 35 -11.76 -11.43 -3.93
CA VAL A 35 -12.64 -12.13 -2.98
C VAL A 35 -13.97 -12.49 -3.64
N ARG A 36 -14.61 -11.53 -4.30
CA ARG A 36 -15.92 -11.76 -4.95
C ARG A 36 -15.86 -12.76 -6.08
N SER A 37 -14.73 -12.83 -6.79
CA SER A 37 -14.56 -13.79 -7.89
C SER A 37 -14.11 -15.17 -7.42
N GLY A 38 -13.92 -15.36 -6.11
CA GLY A 38 -13.50 -16.64 -5.54
C GLY A 38 -12.02 -16.96 -5.66
N LYS A 39 -11.21 -16.02 -6.17
CA LYS A 39 -9.77 -16.21 -6.31
C LYS A 39 -9.02 -16.07 -4.98
N MET A 40 -9.62 -15.37 -4.01
CA MET A 40 -9.04 -15.18 -2.68
C MET A 40 -10.09 -15.54 -1.64
N LYS A 41 -9.73 -16.40 -0.68
CA LYS A 41 -10.65 -16.93 0.32
C LYS A 41 -10.17 -16.60 1.74
N GLY A 42 -11.11 -16.56 2.67
CA GLY A 42 -10.82 -16.37 4.08
C GLY A 42 -10.66 -14.92 4.52
N VAL A 43 -10.82 -13.98 3.61
CA VAL A 43 -10.74 -12.56 3.94
C VAL A 43 -12.03 -12.14 4.64
N ARG A 44 -11.90 -11.64 5.87
CA ARG A 44 -13.02 -11.16 6.68
C ARG A 44 -13.31 -9.69 6.45
N ASN A 45 -12.27 -8.90 6.19
CA ASN A 45 -12.40 -7.47 6.02
C ASN A 45 -11.27 -6.93 5.15
N ILE A 46 -11.56 -5.87 4.39
CA ILE A 46 -10.59 -5.18 3.53
C ILE A 46 -10.69 -3.69 3.85
N GLY A 47 -9.57 -3.06 4.17
CA GLY A 47 -9.54 -1.64 4.45
C GLY A 47 -8.12 -1.13 4.60
N SER A 48 -7.97 -0.01 5.29
CA SER A 48 -6.70 0.47 5.79
C SER A 48 -6.62 0.17 7.28
N TYR A 49 -5.40 0.16 7.82
CA TYR A 49 -5.19 -0.05 9.25
C TYR A 49 -4.50 1.17 9.83
N TYR A 50 -5.17 1.80 10.80
CA TYR A 50 -4.65 2.97 11.47
C TYR A 50 -4.02 2.56 12.80
N TYR A 51 -2.78 3.00 13.03
CA TYR A 51 -2.10 2.73 14.28
C TYR A 51 -1.65 4.02 14.96
N ASP A 52 -1.78 4.05 16.28
CA ASP A 52 -1.35 5.16 17.11
C ASP A 52 -0.76 4.59 18.41
N ASP A 53 0.56 4.66 18.51
CA ASP A 53 1.26 4.21 19.71
C ASP A 53 1.73 5.43 20.52
N PRO A 54 1.00 5.81 21.56
CA PRO A 54 1.35 6.98 22.37
C PRO A 54 2.64 6.81 23.17
N ILE A 55 3.03 5.57 23.47
CA ILE A 55 4.24 5.28 24.25
C ILE A 55 5.49 5.57 23.43
N TYR A 56 5.53 5.07 22.18
CA TYR A 56 6.65 5.28 21.28
C TYR A 56 6.44 6.46 20.34
N ARG A 57 5.32 7.15 20.45
CA ARG A 57 4.94 8.32 19.62
C ARG A 57 4.96 8.01 18.13
N LYS A 58 4.50 6.80 17.77
CA LYS A 58 4.40 6.38 16.39
C LYS A 58 2.93 6.31 15.99
N ASN A 59 2.58 7.03 14.95
CA ASN A 59 1.26 6.91 14.36
C ASN A 59 1.39 6.81 12.84
N GLY A 60 0.40 6.23 12.22
CA GLY A 60 0.37 6.08 10.78
C GLY A 60 -0.76 5.19 10.33
N GLU A 61 -0.69 4.84 9.05
CA GLU A 61 -1.72 4.04 8.40
C GLU A 61 -1.06 3.09 7.43
N PHE A 62 -1.48 1.83 7.47
CA PHE A 62 -1.14 0.88 6.40
C PHE A 62 -2.22 0.96 5.33
N ASP A 63 -1.81 1.14 4.08
CA ASP A 63 -2.69 1.48 2.97
C ASP A 63 -3.75 0.43 2.69
N VAL A 64 -3.35 -0.83 2.71
CA VAL A 64 -4.25 -1.95 2.46
C VAL A 64 -4.03 -3.02 3.52
N ALA A 65 -5.07 -3.32 4.26
CA ALA A 65 -5.05 -4.35 5.29
C ALA A 65 -6.15 -5.36 5.02
N LEU A 66 -5.76 -6.62 4.86
CA LEU A 66 -6.68 -7.73 4.67
C LEU A 66 -6.73 -8.53 5.97
N GLU A 67 -7.90 -8.60 6.60
CA GLU A 67 -8.08 -9.34 7.83
C GLU A 67 -8.49 -10.78 7.54
N PHE A 68 -7.74 -11.71 8.12
CA PHE A 68 -8.02 -13.15 8.11
C PHE A 68 -8.23 -13.64 9.53
N ALA A 69 -8.69 -14.88 9.68
CA ALA A 69 -8.88 -15.48 11.01
C ALA A 69 -7.58 -15.54 11.83
N ASP A 70 -6.46 -15.73 11.16
CA ASP A 70 -5.14 -15.96 11.79
C ASP A 70 -4.22 -14.74 11.76
N GLY A 71 -4.67 -13.60 11.25
CA GLY A 71 -3.88 -12.38 11.21
C GLY A 71 -4.17 -11.54 9.98
N TYR A 72 -3.25 -10.64 9.68
CA TYR A 72 -3.41 -9.66 8.60
C TYR A 72 -2.38 -9.88 7.51
N GLU A 73 -2.80 -9.63 6.27
CA GLU A 73 -1.87 -9.33 5.18
C GLU A 73 -1.86 -7.81 5.01
N ILE A 74 -0.68 -7.23 5.05
CA ILE A 74 -0.49 -5.78 4.93
C ILE A 74 0.20 -5.48 3.61
N TYR A 75 -0.39 -4.60 2.81
CA TYR A 75 0.17 -4.17 1.53
C TYR A 75 0.39 -2.66 1.56
N GLU A 76 1.58 -2.25 1.14
CA GLU A 76 1.89 -0.84 0.92
C GLU A 76 1.75 -0.53 -0.57
N ALA A 77 0.95 0.50 -0.87
CA ALA A 77 0.65 0.90 -2.24
C ALA A 77 1.40 2.18 -2.58
N LYS A 78 2.19 2.16 -3.64
CA LYS A 78 3.02 3.29 -4.07
C LYS A 78 2.75 3.65 -5.52
N TYR A 79 2.40 4.90 -5.75
CA TYR A 79 2.19 5.45 -7.08
C TYR A 79 3.40 6.29 -7.49
N TYR A 80 4.51 5.61 -7.78
CA TYR A 80 5.78 6.25 -8.11
C TYR A 80 6.01 6.24 -9.63
N ALA A 81 6.66 7.29 -10.13
CA ALA A 81 7.07 7.35 -11.54
C ALA A 81 8.14 6.30 -11.87
N GLN A 82 8.95 5.93 -10.89
CA GLN A 82 10.02 4.95 -11.04
C GLN A 82 9.69 3.67 -10.27
N PRO A 83 10.32 2.54 -10.63
CA PRO A 83 10.16 1.31 -9.84
C PRO A 83 10.55 1.50 -8.38
N MET A 84 9.85 0.82 -7.49
CA MET A 84 10.14 0.85 -6.06
C MET A 84 11.47 0.16 -5.79
N THR A 85 12.31 0.78 -4.96
CA THR A 85 13.65 0.28 -4.66
C THR A 85 13.66 -0.70 -3.50
N LEU A 86 14.72 -1.50 -3.40
CA LEU A 86 14.91 -2.44 -2.30
C LEU A 86 15.02 -1.73 -0.94
N ASP A 87 15.66 -0.56 -0.91
CA ASP A 87 15.78 0.25 0.31
C ASP A 87 14.39 0.70 0.79
N GLU A 88 13.53 1.09 -0.12
CA GLU A 88 12.14 1.46 0.22
C GLU A 88 11.37 0.26 0.76
N ILE A 89 11.55 -0.91 0.17
CA ILE A 89 10.93 -2.16 0.64
C ILE A 89 11.38 -2.47 2.07
N HIS A 90 12.68 -2.42 2.33
CA HIS A 90 13.22 -2.68 3.68
C HIS A 90 12.66 -1.72 4.71
N ARG A 91 12.52 -0.44 4.36
CA ARG A 91 11.98 0.59 5.24
C ARG A 91 10.53 0.31 5.60
N GLU A 92 9.72 -0.05 4.62
CA GLU A 92 8.31 -0.36 4.85
C GLU A 92 8.12 -1.64 5.67
N VAL A 93 8.94 -2.66 5.42
CA VAL A 93 8.91 -3.89 6.21
C VAL A 93 9.25 -3.60 7.67
N GLN A 94 10.27 -2.80 7.92
CA GLN A 94 10.66 -2.42 9.28
C GLN A 94 9.52 -1.70 9.98
N GLN A 95 8.84 -0.81 9.28
CA GLN A 95 7.71 -0.06 9.83
C GLN A 95 6.57 -0.99 10.24
N VAL A 96 6.24 -1.98 9.42
CA VAL A 96 5.21 -2.98 9.73
C VAL A 96 5.62 -3.82 10.94
N GLU A 97 6.88 -4.28 10.98
CA GLU A 97 7.39 -5.12 12.05
C GLU A 97 7.44 -4.42 13.41
N GLU A 98 7.51 -3.10 13.41
CA GLU A 98 7.51 -2.32 14.65
C GLU A 98 6.14 -2.25 15.34
N ILE A 99 5.07 -2.58 14.63
CA ILE A 99 3.71 -2.55 15.19
C ILE A 99 3.41 -3.90 15.84
N LYS A 100 3.69 -3.99 17.15
CA LYS A 100 3.60 -5.25 17.90
C LYS A 100 2.18 -5.72 18.20
N GLU A 101 1.22 -4.82 18.20
CA GLU A 101 -0.19 -5.13 18.50
C GLU A 101 -0.87 -5.88 17.36
N LEU A 102 -0.29 -5.87 16.16
CA LEU A 102 -0.87 -6.45 14.97
C LEU A 102 -0.16 -7.76 14.61
N THR A 103 -0.94 -8.82 14.43
CA THR A 103 -0.40 -10.08 13.93
C THR A 103 -0.38 -10.04 12.41
N VAL A 104 0.79 -9.86 11.83
CA VAL A 104 0.97 -9.78 10.38
C VAL A 104 1.50 -11.12 9.87
N LYS A 105 0.70 -11.79 9.05
CA LYS A 105 1.10 -13.07 8.47
C LYS A 105 1.77 -12.94 7.12
N GLN A 106 1.59 -11.82 6.43
CA GLN A 106 2.19 -11.56 5.13
C GLN A 106 2.31 -10.07 4.88
N ILE A 107 3.42 -9.66 4.26
CA ILE A 107 3.65 -8.29 3.82
C ILE A 107 3.77 -8.30 2.30
N GLY A 108 3.10 -7.36 1.64
CA GLY A 108 3.16 -7.21 0.20
C GLY A 108 3.31 -5.75 -0.20
N PHE A 109 3.65 -5.56 -1.45
CA PHE A 109 3.88 -4.24 -2.04
C PHE A 109 3.14 -4.13 -3.35
N ILE A 110 2.52 -2.99 -3.58
CA ILE A 110 1.81 -2.68 -4.82
C ILE A 110 2.42 -1.40 -5.37
N ALA A 111 3.09 -1.48 -6.51
CA ALA A 111 3.72 -0.32 -7.13
C ALA A 111 3.33 -0.26 -8.60
N ILE A 112 2.75 0.87 -9.04
CA ILE A 112 2.21 1.02 -10.39
C ILE A 112 3.28 0.76 -11.45
N ASN A 113 4.53 1.17 -11.20
CA ASN A 113 5.65 1.00 -12.12
C ASN A 113 6.62 -0.10 -11.70
N GLY A 114 6.16 -1.02 -10.84
CA GLY A 114 6.89 -2.21 -10.48
C GLY A 114 8.03 -1.98 -9.50
N PHE A 115 9.01 -2.87 -9.56
CA PHE A 115 10.06 -2.98 -8.55
C PHE A 115 11.41 -3.14 -9.22
N ALA A 116 12.43 -2.46 -8.68
CA ALA A 116 13.80 -2.64 -9.13
C ALA A 116 14.30 -4.06 -8.83
N GLU A 117 13.88 -4.60 -7.69
CA GLU A 117 14.22 -5.95 -7.26
C GLU A 117 13.08 -6.49 -6.39
N ARG A 118 12.79 -7.79 -6.50
CA ARG A 118 11.77 -8.47 -5.70
C ARG A 118 12.46 -9.44 -4.75
N LYS A 119 12.25 -9.24 -3.44
CA LYS A 119 12.86 -10.05 -2.40
C LYS A 119 11.81 -10.93 -1.73
N GLU A 120 12.10 -12.21 -1.55
CA GLU A 120 11.25 -13.11 -0.78
C GLU A 120 11.42 -12.83 0.73
N PRO A 121 10.41 -13.09 1.55
CA PRO A 121 9.14 -13.77 1.26
C PRO A 121 7.97 -12.83 0.95
N TYR A 122 8.23 -11.61 0.55
CA TYR A 122 7.18 -10.61 0.34
C TYR A 122 6.44 -10.82 -0.98
N LEU A 123 5.21 -10.30 -1.04
CA LEU A 123 4.38 -10.36 -2.25
C LEU A 123 4.50 -9.06 -3.03
N TYR A 124 4.43 -9.14 -4.35
CA TYR A 124 4.63 -7.99 -5.22
C TYR A 124 3.58 -7.95 -6.32
N LEU A 125 2.88 -6.83 -6.43
CA LEU A 125 1.92 -6.57 -7.50
C LEU A 125 2.29 -5.26 -8.19
N ASP A 126 2.31 -5.27 -9.50
CA ASP A 126 2.53 -4.05 -10.28
C ASP A 126 1.24 -3.59 -10.97
N GLY A 127 1.33 -2.54 -11.79
CA GLY A 127 0.16 -2.01 -12.49
C GLY A 127 -0.47 -3.04 -13.42
N ASN A 128 0.32 -3.89 -14.04
CA ASN A 128 -0.20 -4.93 -14.92
C ASN A 128 -1.05 -5.94 -14.14
N ASP A 129 -0.62 -6.29 -12.92
CA ASP A 129 -1.38 -7.21 -12.07
C ASP A 129 -2.71 -6.59 -11.64
N ILE A 130 -2.68 -5.32 -11.24
CA ILE A 130 -3.86 -4.62 -10.71
C ILE A 130 -4.92 -4.42 -11.81
N PHE A 131 -4.50 -4.15 -13.04
CA PHE A 131 -5.40 -3.83 -14.16
C PHE A 131 -5.61 -4.98 -15.14
N ALA A 132 -5.09 -6.18 -14.85
CA ALA A 132 -5.15 -7.32 -15.77
C ALA A 132 -6.58 -7.83 -16.04
N ASN A 133 -7.54 -7.53 -15.16
CA ASN A 133 -8.92 -8.00 -15.24
C ASN A 133 -9.91 -6.95 -15.76
N GLU A 134 -9.41 -5.87 -16.29
CA GLU A 134 -10.25 -4.85 -16.91
C GLU A 134 -10.71 -5.24 -18.31
#